data_1c94f7ec2371cc30038d80c3cbf0d817
#
_entry.id   1c94f7ec2371cc30038d80c3cbf0d817
#
_cell.length_a   1.000
_cell.length_b   1.000
_cell.length_c   1.000
_cell.angle_alpha   90.00
_cell.angle_beta   90.00
_cell.angle_gamma   90.00
#
_symmetry.space_group_name_H-M   'P 1'
#
loop_
_entity.id
_entity.type
_entity.pdbx_description
1 polymer ?
#
loop_
_entity_poly.entity_id
_entity_poly.type
_entity_poly.pdbx_seq_one_letter_code
_entity_poly.pdbx_strand_id
1 'polypeptide(L)'
;MKIAVLCGGRSSERDVSLSTGIQVVRALRETGHDVVLVDACVDFPLDCRPEEVFKKALPIENHAIGAAAPCVKSFFDRASGFFGKNVLEICKSADIVFNALHGDEGENGKLQAVFDLLNICYTGSGAQGCMLAMNKSLSKQLFRTHGIPTPEAVILSESDKCRAAELCEKLGLPCVVKPASLGSSVG
;
A
#
# COMPACT_ATOMS: atom_id res chain seq x y z
N MET A 1 -17.28 -14.02 8.81
CA MET A 1 -15.98 -13.55 9.35
C MET A 1 -16.05 -12.04 9.53
N LYS A 2 -15.34 -11.50 10.54
CA LYS A 2 -15.10 -10.06 10.70
C LYS A 2 -13.89 -9.66 9.86
N ILE A 3 -14.09 -8.81 8.88
CA ILE A 3 -13.03 -8.38 7.95
C ILE A 3 -12.90 -6.86 8.01
N ALA A 4 -11.71 -6.37 8.35
CA ALA A 4 -11.38 -4.96 8.20
C ALA A 4 -10.73 -4.75 6.82
N VAL A 5 -11.33 -3.94 5.96
CA VAL A 5 -10.73 -3.54 4.69
C VAL A 5 -9.99 -2.23 4.89
N LEU A 6 -8.66 -2.30 4.91
CA LEU A 6 -7.79 -1.16 5.14
C LEU A 6 -7.45 -0.50 3.80
N CYS A 7 -7.80 0.77 3.65
CA CYS A 7 -7.64 1.54 2.42
C CYS A 7 -7.12 2.95 2.68
N GLY A 8 -7.11 3.80 1.68
CA GLY A 8 -6.68 5.19 1.75
C GLY A 8 -5.17 5.33 1.89
N GLY A 9 -4.70 5.60 3.09
CA GLY A 9 -3.28 5.83 3.32
C GLY A 9 -2.81 7.23 2.86
N ARG A 10 -1.50 7.41 2.71
CA ARG A 10 -0.88 8.71 2.36
C ARG A 10 0.03 8.65 1.11
N SER A 11 -0.10 7.61 0.31
CA SER A 11 0.59 7.52 -0.98
C SER A 11 -0.09 8.38 -2.05
N SER A 12 0.60 8.58 -3.17
CA SER A 12 0.01 9.21 -4.36
C SER A 12 -1.15 8.41 -4.96
N GLU A 13 -1.30 7.14 -4.57
CA GLU A 13 -2.34 6.22 -5.03
C GLU A 13 -3.54 6.13 -4.07
N ARG A 14 -3.67 7.09 -3.13
CA ARG A 14 -4.74 7.13 -2.12
C ARG A 14 -6.15 6.95 -2.71
N ASP A 15 -6.47 7.68 -3.77
CA ASP A 15 -7.81 7.64 -4.38
C ASP A 15 -8.11 6.28 -5.00
N VAL A 16 -7.10 5.65 -5.60
CA VAL A 16 -7.20 4.28 -6.12
C VAL A 16 -7.46 3.30 -4.99
N SER A 17 -6.74 3.44 -3.88
CA SER A 17 -6.90 2.62 -2.68
C SER A 17 -8.30 2.74 -2.08
N LEU A 18 -8.85 3.95 -1.96
CA LEU A 18 -10.21 4.18 -1.49
C LEU A 18 -11.25 3.51 -2.40
N SER A 19 -11.11 3.68 -3.72
CA SER A 19 -11.99 3.05 -4.70
C SER A 19 -11.94 1.52 -4.63
N THR A 20 -10.73 0.95 -4.53
CA THR A 20 -10.52 -0.50 -4.37
C THR A 20 -11.17 -0.99 -3.08
N GLY A 21 -10.92 -0.32 -1.96
CA GLY A 21 -11.48 -0.71 -0.66
C GLY A 21 -13.00 -0.74 -0.66
N ILE A 22 -13.64 0.25 -1.27
CA ILE A 22 -15.10 0.32 -1.40
C ILE A 22 -15.65 -0.88 -2.18
N GLN A 23 -15.03 -1.21 -3.31
CA GLN A 23 -15.46 -2.34 -4.14
C GLN A 23 -15.30 -3.68 -3.39
N VAL A 24 -14.17 -3.87 -2.71
CA VAL A 24 -13.89 -5.05 -1.90
C VAL A 24 -14.90 -5.22 -0.78
N VAL A 25 -15.23 -4.13 -0.03
CA VAL A 25 -16.23 -4.20 1.04
C VAL A 25 -17.59 -4.63 0.51
N ARG A 26 -18.03 -4.11 -0.64
CA ARG A 26 -19.29 -4.50 -1.26
C ARG A 26 -19.32 -5.98 -1.60
N ALA A 27 -18.30 -6.45 -2.32
CA ALA A 27 -18.20 -7.85 -2.71
C ALA A 27 -18.16 -8.81 -1.50
N LEU A 28 -17.41 -8.46 -0.45
CA LEU A 28 -17.33 -9.26 0.76
C LEU A 28 -18.63 -9.27 1.57
N ARG A 29 -19.39 -8.15 1.59
CA ARG A 29 -20.72 -8.11 2.22
C ARG A 29 -21.75 -8.95 1.45
N GLU A 30 -21.73 -8.94 0.13
CA GLU A 30 -22.56 -9.79 -0.71
C GLU A 30 -22.34 -11.28 -0.45
N THR A 31 -21.13 -11.67 -0.04
CA THR A 31 -20.79 -13.06 0.33
C THR A 31 -21.06 -13.37 1.81
N GLY A 32 -21.72 -12.47 2.55
CA GLY A 32 -22.20 -12.71 3.92
C GLY A 32 -21.15 -12.50 5.00
N HIS A 33 -20.12 -11.69 4.76
CA HIS A 33 -19.13 -11.33 5.78
C HIS A 33 -19.51 -10.05 6.51
N ASP A 34 -19.07 -9.93 7.76
CA ASP A 34 -19.18 -8.72 8.57
C ASP A 34 -17.98 -7.82 8.25
N VAL A 35 -18.19 -6.78 7.44
CA VAL A 35 -17.08 -6.01 6.84
C VAL A 35 -17.16 -4.54 7.19
N VAL A 36 -16.02 -3.97 7.62
CA VAL A 36 -15.85 -2.54 7.86
C VAL A 36 -14.76 -1.97 6.95
N LEU A 37 -15.02 -0.78 6.37
CA LEU A 37 -14.04 0.00 5.63
C LEU A 37 -13.28 0.90 6.60
N VAL A 38 -11.96 0.88 6.53
CA VAL A 38 -11.08 1.64 7.42
C VAL A 38 -10.06 2.40 6.60
N ASP A 39 -10.08 3.73 6.69
CA ASP A 39 -8.98 4.52 6.14
C ASP A 39 -7.79 4.52 7.10
N ALA A 40 -6.64 4.08 6.63
CA ALA A 40 -5.46 3.91 7.47
C ALA A 40 -5.02 5.19 8.20
N CYS A 41 -5.18 6.36 7.56
CA CYS A 41 -4.69 7.64 8.07
C CYS A 41 -5.77 8.54 8.68
N VAL A 42 -7.02 8.12 8.70
CA VAL A 42 -8.14 8.89 9.26
C VAL A 42 -8.58 8.27 10.57
N ASP A 43 -8.89 9.12 11.56
CA ASP A 43 -9.39 8.66 12.83
C ASP A 43 -10.72 7.92 12.64
N PHE A 44 -10.81 6.69 13.14
CA PHE A 44 -12.04 5.92 13.07
C PHE A 44 -12.92 6.29 14.26
N PRO A 45 -14.16 6.77 14.04
CA PRO A 45 -15.08 7.09 15.13
C PRO A 45 -15.51 5.79 15.83
N LEU A 46 -15.21 5.67 17.11
CA LEU A 46 -15.52 4.48 17.90
C LEU A 46 -16.40 4.86 19.07
N ASP A 47 -17.68 4.51 19.00
CA ASP A 47 -18.73 4.74 20.00
C ASP A 47 -19.15 3.47 20.74
N CYS A 48 -18.53 2.34 20.40
CA CYS A 48 -18.79 1.02 20.95
C CYS A 48 -17.48 0.21 21.02
N ARG A 49 -17.55 -1.02 21.48
CA ARG A 49 -16.37 -1.88 21.45
C ARG A 49 -15.95 -2.20 20.00
N PRO A 50 -14.66 -2.32 19.71
CA PRO A 50 -14.17 -2.55 18.36
C PRO A 50 -14.84 -3.74 17.65
N GLU A 51 -15.11 -4.82 18.37
CA GLU A 51 -15.73 -6.04 17.83
C GLU A 51 -17.19 -5.82 17.37
N GLU A 52 -17.87 -4.82 17.93
CA GLU A 52 -19.27 -4.51 17.64
C GLU A 52 -19.45 -3.71 16.34
N VAL A 53 -18.37 -3.04 15.91
CA VAL A 53 -18.39 -2.22 14.69
C VAL A 53 -18.72 -3.05 13.45
N PHE A 54 -18.25 -4.30 13.40
CA PHE A 54 -18.44 -5.19 12.26
C PHE A 54 -19.92 -5.56 12.04
N LYS A 55 -20.73 -5.56 13.09
CA LYS A 55 -22.17 -5.83 13.02
C LYS A 55 -22.97 -4.61 12.54
N LYS A 56 -22.37 -3.42 12.61
CA LYS A 56 -23.00 -2.18 12.11
C LYS A 56 -22.71 -2.10 10.62
N ALA A 57 -23.66 -2.37 9.75
CA ALA A 57 -23.49 -2.18 8.29
C ALA A 57 -23.30 -0.69 7.98
N LEU A 58 -22.14 -0.14 8.32
CA LEU A 58 -21.82 1.27 8.12
C LEU A 58 -21.98 1.63 6.65
N PRO A 59 -22.61 2.80 6.34
CA PRO A 59 -22.78 3.25 4.97
C PRO A 59 -21.41 3.46 4.30
N ILE A 60 -21.34 3.19 3.01
CA ILE A 60 -20.14 3.38 2.20
C ILE A 60 -20.51 4.32 1.07
N GLU A 61 -19.86 5.48 1.09
CA GLU A 61 -20.00 6.45 0.01
C GLU A 61 -19.10 6.08 -1.18
N ASN A 62 -19.51 6.42 -2.38
CA ASN A 62 -18.66 6.26 -3.55
C ASN A 62 -17.50 7.26 -3.49
N HIS A 63 -16.32 6.82 -3.86
CA HIS A 63 -15.16 7.68 -4.05
C HIS A 63 -14.81 7.73 -5.54
N ALA A 64 -14.72 8.93 -6.08
CA ALA A 64 -14.29 9.15 -7.46
C ALA A 64 -12.79 9.40 -7.51
N ILE A 65 -12.10 8.73 -8.42
CA ILE A 65 -10.66 8.96 -8.65
C ILE A 65 -10.53 10.31 -9.38
N GLY A 66 -9.79 11.23 -8.77
CA GLY A 66 -9.48 12.53 -9.36
C GLY A 66 -8.48 12.44 -10.51
N ALA A 67 -8.50 13.41 -11.43
CA ALA A 67 -7.50 13.51 -12.49
C ALA A 67 -6.11 13.99 -11.99
N ALA A 68 -6.06 14.62 -10.82
CA ALA A 68 -4.83 15.06 -10.17
C ALA A 68 -4.49 14.16 -8.98
N ALA A 69 -3.20 14.03 -8.68
CA ALA A 69 -2.76 13.30 -7.49
C ALA A 69 -3.39 13.91 -6.21
N PRO A 70 -3.83 13.07 -5.27
CA PRO A 70 -4.46 13.56 -4.04
C PRO A 70 -3.48 14.38 -3.20
N CYS A 71 -4.01 15.43 -2.53
CA CYS A 71 -3.22 16.22 -1.60
C CYS A 71 -3.05 15.45 -0.28
N VAL A 72 -1.94 14.76 -0.12
CA VAL A 72 -1.66 13.94 1.07
C VAL A 72 -0.83 14.67 2.13
N LYS A 73 -0.42 15.92 1.89
CA LYS A 73 0.44 16.69 2.81
C LYS A 73 -0.09 16.76 4.24
N SER A 74 -1.40 16.94 4.41
CA SER A 74 -2.04 17.00 5.72
C SER A 74 -1.91 15.73 6.55
N PHE A 75 -1.65 14.58 5.91
CA PHE A 75 -1.44 13.31 6.61
C PHE A 75 0.01 13.11 7.09
N PHE A 76 0.96 13.83 6.48
CA PHE A 76 2.37 13.80 6.92
C PHE A 76 2.62 14.73 8.11
N ASP A 77 1.85 15.79 8.25
CA ASP A 77 2.00 16.76 9.35
C ASP A 77 1.47 16.25 10.70
N ARG A 78 0.86 15.06 10.73
CA ARG A 78 0.35 14.48 11.96
C ARG A 78 1.49 13.89 12.79
N ALA A 79 1.70 14.45 13.99
CA ALA A 79 2.63 13.92 15.00
C ALA A 79 2.28 12.48 15.47
N SER A 80 1.10 11.96 15.12
CA SER A 80 0.54 10.67 15.53
C SER A 80 0.99 9.46 14.70
N GLY A 81 1.90 9.63 13.73
CA GLY A 81 2.38 8.53 12.90
C GLY A 81 1.48 8.23 11.69
N PHE A 82 1.49 6.97 11.22
CA PHE A 82 0.76 6.55 10.02
C PHE A 82 -0.72 6.29 10.28
N PHE A 83 -1.06 5.66 11.40
CA PHE A 83 -2.43 5.24 11.69
C PHE A 83 -3.24 6.36 12.35
N GLY A 84 -4.46 6.55 11.86
CA GLY A 84 -5.47 7.32 12.56
C GLY A 84 -5.86 6.65 13.89
N LYS A 85 -6.48 7.43 14.78
CA LYS A 85 -6.95 6.93 16.08
C LYS A 85 -7.91 5.75 15.86
N ASN A 86 -7.82 4.73 16.70
CA ASN A 86 -8.63 3.51 16.72
C ASN A 86 -8.46 2.57 15.51
N VAL A 87 -7.68 2.92 14.50
CA VAL A 87 -7.48 2.07 13.30
C VAL A 87 -6.88 0.71 13.68
N LEU A 88 -5.82 0.70 14.48
CA LEU A 88 -5.17 -0.55 14.91
C LEU A 88 -6.07 -1.40 15.81
N GLU A 89 -6.89 -0.79 16.66
CA GLU A 89 -7.87 -1.50 17.51
C GLU A 89 -8.90 -2.23 16.64
N ILE A 90 -9.40 -1.59 15.58
CA ILE A 90 -10.29 -2.26 14.63
C ILE A 90 -9.58 -3.41 13.92
N CYS A 91 -8.35 -3.18 13.42
CA CYS A 91 -7.56 -4.22 12.77
C CYS A 91 -7.32 -5.44 13.69
N LYS A 92 -7.01 -5.21 14.98
CA LYS A 92 -6.84 -6.28 15.98
C LYS A 92 -8.10 -7.06 16.27
N SER A 93 -9.28 -6.43 16.19
CA SER A 93 -10.57 -7.06 16.47
C SER A 93 -11.17 -7.79 15.27
N ALA A 94 -10.57 -7.68 14.08
CA ALA A 94 -10.93 -8.43 12.90
C ALA A 94 -10.38 -9.87 12.93
N ASP A 95 -11.04 -10.79 12.24
CA ASP A 95 -10.48 -12.13 11.99
C ASP A 95 -9.35 -12.04 10.95
N ILE A 96 -9.45 -11.08 10.02
CA ILE A 96 -8.43 -10.79 9.01
C ILE A 96 -8.56 -9.34 8.53
N VAL A 97 -7.43 -8.72 8.22
CA VAL A 97 -7.35 -7.43 7.53
C VAL A 97 -7.15 -7.65 6.04
N PHE A 98 -8.07 -7.17 5.21
CA PHE A 98 -7.86 -7.07 3.77
C PHE A 98 -7.06 -5.80 3.48
N ASN A 99 -5.82 -5.96 3.02
CA ASN A 99 -4.97 -4.82 2.65
C ASN A 99 -5.34 -4.35 1.23
N ALA A 100 -6.08 -3.24 1.16
CA ALA A 100 -6.43 -2.54 -0.09
C ALA A 100 -5.64 -1.25 -0.28
N LEU A 101 -4.54 -1.06 0.47
CA LEU A 101 -3.62 0.06 0.27
C LEU A 101 -2.83 -0.13 -1.02
N HIS A 102 -2.55 0.98 -1.69
CA HIS A 102 -1.69 1.03 -2.87
C HIS A 102 -0.50 1.95 -2.61
N GLY A 103 0.68 1.51 -3.08
CA GLY A 103 1.93 2.24 -2.94
C GLY A 103 2.48 2.30 -1.51
N ASP A 104 3.63 2.90 -1.36
CA ASP A 104 4.33 3.23 -0.11
C ASP A 104 4.13 2.21 1.04
N GLU A 105 3.58 2.64 2.18
CA GLU A 105 3.46 1.81 3.38
C GLU A 105 2.59 0.56 3.18
N GLY A 106 1.67 0.58 2.23
CA GLY A 106 0.82 -0.58 1.91
C GLY A 106 1.56 -1.73 1.23
N GLU A 107 2.64 -1.41 0.49
CA GLU A 107 3.34 -2.36 -0.39
C GLU A 107 4.82 -2.58 -0.02
N ASN A 108 5.43 -1.67 0.76
CA ASN A 108 6.87 -1.69 1.04
C ASN A 108 7.28 -2.51 2.27
N GLY A 109 6.37 -3.29 2.84
CA GLY A 109 6.62 -4.17 3.98
C GLY A 109 6.49 -3.52 5.35
N LYS A 110 6.35 -2.21 5.46
CA LYS A 110 6.23 -1.52 6.76
C LYS A 110 4.93 -1.85 7.48
N LEU A 111 3.80 -1.80 6.77
CA LEU A 111 2.50 -2.19 7.31
C LEU A 111 2.51 -3.64 7.75
N GLN A 112 3.01 -4.52 6.89
CA GLN A 112 3.10 -5.95 7.14
C GLN A 112 3.92 -6.25 8.39
N ALA A 113 5.06 -5.57 8.58
CA ALA A 113 5.89 -5.72 9.77
C ALA A 113 5.16 -5.29 11.06
N VAL A 114 4.35 -4.23 11.00
CA VAL A 114 3.50 -3.83 12.15
C VAL A 114 2.46 -4.90 12.45
N PHE A 115 1.82 -5.45 11.43
CA PHE A 115 0.81 -6.50 11.59
C PHE A 115 1.42 -7.81 12.13
N ASP A 116 2.61 -8.19 11.63
CA ASP A 116 3.36 -9.34 12.14
C ASP A 116 3.66 -9.18 13.64
N LEU A 117 4.16 -8.01 14.07
CA LEU A 117 4.46 -7.72 15.48
C LEU A 117 3.21 -7.72 16.39
N LEU A 118 2.06 -7.35 15.84
CA LEU A 118 0.79 -7.28 16.56
C LEU A 118 -0.04 -8.56 16.44
N ASN A 119 0.47 -9.60 15.76
CA ASN A 119 -0.25 -10.84 15.45
C ASN A 119 -1.60 -10.59 14.74
N ILE A 120 -1.65 -9.61 13.84
CA ILE A 120 -2.83 -9.32 13.01
C ILE A 120 -2.72 -10.13 11.73
N CYS A 121 -3.72 -10.96 11.42
CA CYS A 121 -3.81 -11.66 10.15
C CYS A 121 -4.16 -10.67 9.03
N TYR A 122 -3.50 -10.78 7.88
CA TYR A 122 -3.74 -9.89 6.73
C TYR A 122 -3.59 -10.62 5.39
N THR A 123 -4.15 -10.04 4.33
CA THR A 123 -4.01 -10.55 2.97
C THR A 123 -2.73 -10.00 2.32
N GLY A 124 -2.09 -10.83 1.49
CA GLY A 124 -0.90 -10.45 0.72
C GLY A 124 0.37 -11.11 1.20
N SER A 125 1.51 -10.63 0.67
CA SER A 125 2.84 -11.15 1.02
C SER A 125 3.31 -10.59 2.36
N GLY A 126 4.17 -11.35 3.05
CA GLY A 126 4.80 -10.90 4.31
C GLY A 126 5.79 -9.75 4.12
N ALA A 127 6.17 -9.12 5.23
CA ALA A 127 6.98 -7.90 5.26
C ALA A 127 8.27 -8.01 4.42
N GLN A 128 9.02 -9.10 4.57
CA GLN A 128 10.28 -9.30 3.85
C GLN A 128 10.08 -9.39 2.34
N GLY A 129 9.07 -10.14 1.87
CA GLY A 129 8.73 -10.24 0.44
C GLY A 129 8.36 -8.90 -0.16
N CYS A 130 7.54 -8.13 0.55
CA CYS A 130 7.13 -6.79 0.15
C CYS A 130 8.34 -5.82 0.04
N MET A 131 9.22 -5.81 1.04
CA MET A 131 10.44 -4.98 1.04
C MET A 131 11.35 -5.29 -0.16
N LEU A 132 11.55 -6.56 -0.44
CA LEU A 132 12.38 -6.99 -1.57
C LEU A 132 11.74 -6.64 -2.91
N ALA A 133 10.46 -6.94 -3.08
CA ALA A 133 9.73 -6.71 -4.33
C ALA A 133 9.61 -5.22 -4.67
N MET A 134 9.41 -4.37 -3.67
CA MET A 134 9.29 -2.93 -3.87
C MET A 134 10.63 -2.30 -4.31
N ASN A 135 11.77 -2.89 -3.96
CA ASN A 135 13.08 -2.41 -4.37
C ASN A 135 13.52 -3.06 -5.69
N LYS A 136 13.34 -2.34 -6.82
CA LYS A 136 13.65 -2.84 -8.16
C LYS A 136 15.13 -3.24 -8.35
N SER A 137 16.03 -2.57 -7.65
CA SER A 137 17.46 -2.89 -7.67
C SER A 137 17.73 -4.25 -7.02
N LEU A 138 17.24 -4.45 -5.80
CA LEU A 138 17.38 -5.72 -5.08
C LEU A 138 16.66 -6.86 -5.81
N SER A 139 15.44 -6.62 -6.31
CA SER A 139 14.69 -7.62 -7.09
C SER A 139 15.50 -8.09 -8.31
N LYS A 140 16.11 -7.17 -9.06
CA LYS A 140 16.94 -7.52 -10.24
C LYS A 140 18.20 -8.28 -9.86
N GLN A 141 18.84 -7.94 -8.73
CA GLN A 141 19.99 -8.70 -8.23
C GLN A 141 19.60 -10.13 -7.88
N LEU A 142 18.48 -10.31 -7.16
CA LEU A 142 17.97 -11.64 -6.83
C LEU A 142 17.60 -12.44 -8.07
N PHE A 143 16.94 -11.84 -9.06
CA PHE A 143 16.58 -12.51 -10.31
C PHE A 143 17.85 -13.01 -11.02
N ARG A 144 18.89 -12.18 -11.15
CA ARG A 144 20.16 -12.59 -11.78
C ARG A 144 20.83 -13.72 -11.01
N THR A 145 20.88 -13.64 -9.67
CA THR A 145 21.51 -14.67 -8.83
C THR A 145 20.82 -16.02 -8.97
N HIS A 146 19.50 -16.02 -9.21
CA HIS A 146 18.70 -17.25 -9.37
C HIS A 146 18.46 -17.64 -10.83
N GLY A 147 19.15 -17.03 -11.78
CA GLY A 147 19.00 -17.35 -13.21
C GLY A 147 17.65 -16.96 -13.82
N ILE A 148 16.89 -16.07 -13.16
CA ILE A 148 15.61 -15.57 -13.68
C ILE A 148 15.88 -14.48 -14.71
N PRO A 149 15.39 -14.61 -15.95
CA PRO A 149 15.59 -13.62 -17.00
C PRO A 149 15.03 -12.25 -16.56
N THR A 150 15.86 -11.22 -16.67
CA THR A 150 15.48 -9.84 -16.40
C THR A 150 16.23 -8.90 -17.34
N PRO A 151 15.59 -7.84 -17.86
CA PRO A 151 16.29 -6.86 -18.70
C PRO A 151 17.49 -6.25 -17.99
N GLU A 152 18.51 -5.89 -18.77
CA GLU A 152 19.64 -5.13 -18.23
C GLU A 152 19.17 -3.82 -17.59
N ALA A 153 19.86 -3.40 -16.54
CA ALA A 153 19.54 -2.17 -15.83
C ALA A 153 20.80 -1.58 -15.22
N VAL A 154 20.83 -0.26 -15.17
CA VAL A 154 21.81 0.55 -14.46
C VAL A 154 21.08 1.28 -13.34
N ILE A 155 21.65 1.25 -12.15
CA ILE A 155 21.16 2.02 -11.01
C ILE A 155 21.87 3.36 -11.04
N LEU A 156 21.09 4.43 -11.04
CA LEU A 156 21.58 5.81 -11.07
C LEU A 156 21.34 6.48 -9.74
N SER A 157 22.33 7.25 -9.31
CA SER A 157 22.21 8.21 -8.22
C SER A 157 22.19 9.65 -8.78
N GLU A 158 21.95 10.62 -7.95
CA GLU A 158 21.97 12.03 -8.36
C GLU A 158 23.35 12.45 -8.92
N SER A 159 24.44 11.86 -8.41
CA SER A 159 25.80 12.11 -8.89
C SER A 159 26.07 11.59 -10.30
N ASP A 160 25.23 10.69 -10.82
CA ASP A 160 25.41 10.09 -12.16
C ASP A 160 24.74 10.90 -13.29
N LYS A 161 24.10 12.01 -12.98
CA LYS A 161 23.40 12.85 -13.99
C LYS A 161 24.30 13.27 -15.15
N CYS A 162 25.57 13.57 -14.88
CA CYS A 162 26.54 13.96 -15.90
C CYS A 162 26.93 12.81 -16.85
N ARG A 163 26.64 11.55 -16.47
CA ARG A 163 26.96 10.34 -17.24
C ARG A 163 25.74 9.74 -17.93
N ALA A 164 24.60 10.44 -17.93
CA ALA A 164 23.35 9.89 -18.44
C ALA A 164 23.44 9.40 -19.90
N ALA A 165 24.13 10.16 -20.77
CA ALA A 165 24.32 9.78 -22.18
C ALA A 165 25.12 8.48 -22.31
N GLU A 166 26.28 8.37 -21.64
CA GLU A 166 27.12 7.16 -21.61
C GLU A 166 26.33 5.93 -21.14
N LEU A 167 25.50 6.10 -20.11
CA LEU A 167 24.73 5.02 -19.52
C LEU A 167 23.55 4.58 -20.40
N CYS A 168 22.93 5.52 -21.13
CA CYS A 168 21.93 5.21 -22.14
C CYS A 168 22.54 4.43 -23.31
N GLU A 169 23.73 4.83 -23.80
CA GLU A 169 24.43 4.08 -24.86
C GLU A 169 24.77 2.66 -24.40
N LYS A 170 25.22 2.48 -23.16
CA LYS A 170 25.53 1.17 -22.59
C LYS A 170 24.30 0.25 -22.50
N LEU A 171 23.13 0.78 -22.18
CA LEU A 171 21.88 0.02 -22.07
C LEU A 171 21.24 -0.25 -23.44
N GLY A 172 21.47 0.62 -24.40
CA GLY A 172 20.73 0.65 -25.66
C GLY A 172 19.36 1.36 -25.54
N LEU A 173 18.82 1.76 -26.69
CA LEU A 173 17.52 2.39 -26.82
C LEU A 173 16.54 1.47 -27.56
N PRO A 174 15.23 1.47 -27.21
CA PRO A 174 14.60 2.30 -26.17
C PRO A 174 14.88 1.81 -24.74
N CYS A 175 15.03 2.73 -23.77
CA CYS A 175 15.17 2.42 -22.37
C CYS A 175 14.11 3.16 -21.53
N VAL A 176 13.86 2.66 -20.31
CA VAL A 176 12.87 3.23 -19.39
C VAL A 176 13.57 3.62 -18.09
N VAL A 177 13.36 4.86 -17.63
CA VAL A 177 13.81 5.36 -16.34
C VAL A 177 12.69 5.19 -15.32
N LYS A 178 13.01 4.64 -14.16
CA LYS A 178 12.02 4.39 -13.08
C LYS A 178 12.63 4.70 -11.73
N PRO A 179 11.87 5.23 -10.76
CA PRO A 179 12.29 5.28 -9.37
C PRO A 179 12.60 3.88 -8.84
N ALA A 180 13.65 3.74 -8.02
CA ALA A 180 14.08 2.45 -7.51
C ALA A 180 13.03 1.78 -6.61
N SER A 181 12.27 2.57 -5.84
CA SER A 181 11.38 2.08 -4.78
C SER A 181 9.94 2.63 -4.84
N LEU A 182 9.51 3.22 -5.95
CA LEU A 182 8.11 3.64 -6.14
C LEU A 182 7.37 2.69 -7.05
N GLY A 183 6.06 2.55 -6.82
CA GLY A 183 5.16 1.74 -7.64
C GLY A 183 4.44 2.55 -8.73
N SER A 184 3.56 1.88 -9.47
CA SER A 184 2.71 2.46 -10.52
C SER A 184 3.49 3.23 -11.59
N SER A 185 2.88 4.25 -12.17
CA SER A 185 3.51 5.15 -13.18
C SER A 185 4.01 6.46 -12.53
N VAL A 186 4.37 6.44 -11.26
CA VAL A 186 4.91 7.59 -10.53
C VAL A 186 6.39 7.75 -10.85
N GLY A 187 6.80 8.94 -11.32
CA GLY A 187 8.19 9.30 -11.62
C GLY A 187 8.41 9.76 -13.04
#